data_f30da71ab464084fe7f3ecb1a33c6813
#
_entry.id   f30da71ab464084fe7f3ecb1a33c6813
#
_cell.length_a   1.000
_cell.length_b   1.000
_cell.length_c   1.000
_cell.angle_alpha   90.00
_cell.angle_beta   90.00
_cell.angle_gamma   90.00
#
_symmetry.space_group_name_H-M   'P 1'
#
loop_
_entity.id
_entity.type
_entity.pdbx_description
1 polymer ?
#
loop_
_entity_poly.entity_id
_entity_poly.type
_entity_poly.pdbx_seq_one_letter_code
_entity_poly.pdbx_strand_id
1 'polypeptide(L)'
;MGFKDLFAETFSSLFSNKARSALTILGIVVGIASVIAMLAIGNGATSSITDSIASSGADQMSISYQTPTDSSGKTIWSGQSTLTNDDLKVVSTSPYVKKVLPVVSTSNYELAYGDNDASGQITGTTPTYFSANNLNIKYGSLFGVQDNESKTKVAVLGFDIAEDLYGEGNAQNAVGTQVRIGSMIFTVSGVLASKDSSFSSSNDKVFVPITTAQQY
;
A
#
# COMPACT_ATOMS: atom_id res chain seq x y z
N MET A 1 11.37 -28.66 -62.06
CA MET A 1 11.94 -27.77 -61.06
C MET A 1 11.47 -28.24 -59.70
N GLY A 2 12.37 -28.77 -58.91
CA GLY A 2 12.03 -29.30 -57.61
C GLY A 2 11.97 -28.17 -56.57
N PHE A 3 11.19 -28.35 -55.50
CA PHE A 3 11.05 -27.39 -54.40
C PHE A 3 12.42 -26.99 -53.81
N LYS A 4 13.41 -27.88 -53.89
CA LYS A 4 14.80 -27.65 -53.49
C LYS A 4 15.54 -26.63 -54.35
N ASP A 5 15.28 -26.67 -55.70
CA ASP A 5 15.94 -25.76 -56.64
C ASP A 5 15.42 -24.32 -56.47
N LEU A 6 14.13 -24.17 -56.23
CA LEU A 6 13.50 -22.87 -55.92
C LEU A 6 14.06 -22.26 -54.61
N PHE A 7 14.24 -23.05 -53.56
CA PHE A 7 14.85 -22.59 -52.32
C PHE A 7 16.31 -22.16 -52.52
N ALA A 8 17.10 -22.95 -53.24
CA ALA A 8 18.50 -22.64 -53.49
C ALA A 8 18.66 -21.37 -54.32
N GLU A 9 17.82 -21.15 -55.32
CA GLU A 9 17.82 -19.95 -56.17
C GLU A 9 17.39 -18.71 -55.40
N THR A 10 16.39 -18.83 -54.54
CA THR A 10 15.93 -17.75 -53.66
C THR A 10 17.01 -17.34 -52.64
N PHE A 11 17.70 -18.32 -52.03
CA PHE A 11 18.81 -18.06 -51.13
C PHE A 11 19.98 -17.38 -51.82
N SER A 12 20.35 -17.87 -53.03
CA SER A 12 21.42 -17.28 -53.83
C SER A 12 21.10 -15.81 -54.20
N SER A 13 19.86 -15.52 -54.56
CA SER A 13 19.39 -14.17 -54.88
C SER A 13 19.45 -13.22 -53.67
N LEU A 14 19.12 -13.70 -52.45
CA LEU A 14 19.23 -12.96 -51.20
C LEU A 14 20.69 -12.57 -50.88
N PHE A 15 21.63 -13.47 -51.12
CA PHE A 15 23.05 -13.20 -50.85
C PHE A 15 23.76 -12.39 -51.95
N SER A 16 23.16 -12.26 -53.13
CA SER A 16 23.68 -11.45 -54.26
C SER A 16 23.66 -9.95 -53.92
N ASN A 17 22.67 -9.46 -53.15
CA ASN A 17 22.53 -8.06 -52.74
C ASN A 17 22.47 -7.91 -51.23
N LYS A 18 23.57 -8.23 -50.53
CA LYS A 18 23.65 -8.28 -49.04
C LYS A 18 23.15 -7.02 -48.33
N ALA A 19 23.44 -5.86 -48.86
CA ALA A 19 23.00 -4.58 -48.25
C ALA A 19 21.48 -4.38 -48.29
N ARG A 20 20.82 -4.75 -49.43
CA ARG A 20 19.38 -4.62 -49.58
C ARG A 20 18.65 -5.64 -48.72
N SER A 21 19.13 -6.89 -48.71
CA SER A 21 18.53 -7.94 -47.87
C SER A 21 18.68 -7.65 -46.38
N ALA A 22 19.86 -7.18 -45.95
CA ALA A 22 20.09 -6.76 -44.57
C ALA A 22 19.14 -5.61 -44.15
N LEU A 23 18.94 -4.63 -45.03
CA LEU A 23 18.10 -3.47 -44.73
C LEU A 23 16.62 -3.88 -44.61
N THR A 24 16.14 -4.77 -45.47
CA THR A 24 14.76 -5.28 -45.42
C THR A 24 14.51 -6.15 -44.19
N ILE A 25 15.44 -7.04 -43.85
CA ILE A 25 15.38 -7.87 -42.65
C ILE A 25 15.39 -6.97 -41.40
N LEU A 26 16.27 -5.97 -41.36
CA LEU A 26 16.35 -5.02 -40.25
C LEU A 26 15.01 -4.31 -40.05
N GLY A 27 14.39 -3.85 -41.17
CA GLY A 27 13.07 -3.18 -41.09
C GLY A 27 11.99 -4.08 -40.52
N ILE A 28 11.95 -5.35 -40.95
CA ILE A 28 10.99 -6.33 -40.42
C ILE A 28 11.23 -6.61 -38.92
N VAL A 29 12.49 -6.83 -38.55
CA VAL A 29 12.88 -7.11 -37.15
C VAL A 29 12.51 -5.94 -36.24
N VAL A 30 12.83 -4.69 -36.64
CA VAL A 30 12.49 -3.50 -35.87
C VAL A 30 10.96 -3.33 -35.78
N GLY A 31 10.25 -3.58 -36.88
CA GLY A 31 8.78 -3.52 -36.88
C GLY A 31 8.14 -4.51 -35.92
N ILE A 32 8.56 -5.77 -35.94
CA ILE A 32 8.04 -6.81 -35.03
C ILE A 32 8.46 -6.53 -33.61
N ALA A 33 9.71 -6.15 -33.38
CA ALA A 33 10.22 -5.81 -32.04
C ALA A 33 9.43 -4.65 -31.40
N SER A 34 9.09 -3.63 -32.19
CA SER A 34 8.31 -2.50 -31.73
C SER A 34 6.89 -2.90 -31.29
N VAL A 35 6.24 -3.78 -32.03
CA VAL A 35 4.90 -4.28 -31.69
C VAL A 35 4.96 -5.13 -30.42
N ILE A 36 5.95 -6.01 -30.29
CA ILE A 36 6.12 -6.85 -29.10
C ILE A 36 6.40 -5.97 -27.87
N ALA A 37 7.27 -4.96 -28.02
CA ALA A 37 7.57 -4.04 -26.93
C ALA A 37 6.32 -3.25 -26.47
N MET A 38 5.51 -2.77 -27.42
CA MET A 38 4.26 -2.05 -27.11
C MET A 38 3.27 -2.95 -26.36
N LEU A 39 3.10 -4.20 -26.82
CA LEU A 39 2.21 -5.16 -26.15
C LEU A 39 2.72 -5.53 -24.75
N ALA A 40 4.04 -5.72 -24.61
CA ALA A 40 4.64 -6.04 -23.31
C ALA A 40 4.44 -4.89 -22.29
N ILE A 41 4.64 -3.65 -22.71
CA ILE A 41 4.41 -2.46 -21.88
C ILE A 41 2.92 -2.35 -21.51
N GLY A 42 2.02 -2.53 -22.49
CA GLY A 42 0.57 -2.47 -22.27
C GLY A 42 0.09 -3.53 -21.28
N ASN A 43 0.52 -4.76 -21.42
CA ASN A 43 0.16 -5.84 -20.51
C ASN A 43 0.78 -5.64 -19.13
N GLY A 44 2.04 -5.20 -19.05
CA GLY A 44 2.71 -4.89 -17.79
C GLY A 44 2.01 -3.76 -17.02
N ALA A 45 1.64 -2.68 -17.70
CA ALA A 45 0.90 -1.58 -17.09
C ALA A 45 -0.48 -2.03 -16.58
N THR A 46 -1.23 -2.80 -17.37
CA THR A 46 -2.54 -3.34 -16.96
C THR A 46 -2.42 -4.26 -15.75
N SER A 47 -1.43 -5.15 -15.72
CA SER A 47 -1.19 -6.04 -14.57
C SER A 47 -0.86 -5.22 -13.33
N SER A 48 0.04 -4.25 -13.44
CA SER A 48 0.44 -3.38 -12.31
C SER A 48 -0.74 -2.60 -11.73
N ILE A 49 -1.63 -2.06 -12.57
CA ILE A 49 -2.84 -1.36 -12.14
C ILE A 49 -3.81 -2.33 -11.46
N THR A 50 -4.04 -3.50 -12.06
CA THR A 50 -4.95 -4.51 -11.49
C THR A 50 -4.45 -5.01 -10.13
N ASP A 51 -3.16 -5.27 -10.01
CA ASP A 51 -2.54 -5.70 -8.75
C ASP A 51 -2.60 -4.60 -7.69
N SER A 52 -2.42 -3.34 -8.08
CA SER A 52 -2.55 -2.19 -7.19
C SER A 52 -3.98 -2.03 -6.66
N ILE A 53 -4.99 -2.18 -7.53
CA ILE A 53 -6.41 -2.14 -7.13
C ILE A 53 -6.75 -3.33 -6.22
N ALA A 54 -6.33 -4.53 -6.59
CA ALA A 54 -6.59 -5.74 -5.80
C ALA A 54 -5.91 -5.65 -4.41
N SER A 55 -4.69 -5.12 -4.35
CA SER A 55 -3.96 -4.94 -3.09
C SER A 55 -4.52 -3.82 -2.20
N SER A 56 -5.25 -2.86 -2.78
CA SER A 56 -5.87 -1.76 -2.04
C SER A 56 -7.24 -2.11 -1.44
N GLY A 57 -7.72 -3.35 -1.62
CA GLY A 57 -9.01 -3.81 -1.10
C GLY A 57 -10.18 -3.35 -1.97
N ALA A 58 -10.30 -3.91 -3.18
CA ALA A 58 -11.37 -3.58 -4.13
C ALA A 58 -12.80 -3.75 -3.56
N ASP A 59 -12.96 -4.56 -2.50
CA ASP A 59 -14.23 -4.84 -1.83
C ASP A 59 -14.47 -3.94 -0.60
N GLN A 60 -13.67 -2.90 -0.40
CA GLN A 60 -13.78 -2.02 0.76
C GLN A 60 -14.57 -0.76 0.43
N MET A 61 -15.55 -0.46 1.28
CA MET A 61 -16.26 0.82 1.28
C MET A 61 -15.82 1.63 2.48
N SER A 62 -15.37 2.86 2.24
CA SER A 62 -15.02 3.80 3.30
C SER A 62 -16.24 4.66 3.65
N ILE A 63 -16.59 4.71 4.92
CA ILE A 63 -17.61 5.60 5.47
C ILE A 63 -16.90 6.61 6.35
N SER A 64 -16.97 7.88 5.99
CA SER A 64 -16.41 8.98 6.75
C SER A 64 -17.47 10.01 7.07
N TYR A 65 -17.38 10.62 8.26
CA TYR A 65 -18.22 11.75 8.58
C TYR A 65 -17.75 12.99 7.81
N GLN A 66 -18.66 13.63 7.09
CA GLN A 66 -18.41 14.95 6.52
C GLN A 66 -19.16 15.99 7.30
N THR A 67 -18.45 17.01 7.80
CA THR A 67 -19.09 18.17 8.40
C THR A 67 -19.95 18.89 7.34
N PRO A 68 -21.25 19.03 7.56
CA PRO A 68 -22.10 19.74 6.62
C PRO A 68 -21.66 21.21 6.52
N THR A 69 -21.59 21.71 5.29
CA THR A 69 -21.33 23.11 4.98
C THR A 69 -22.60 23.74 4.43
N ASP A 70 -22.86 25.00 4.80
CA ASP A 70 -23.96 25.74 4.23
C ASP A 70 -23.66 26.20 2.77
N SER A 71 -24.63 26.80 2.12
CA SER A 71 -24.50 27.28 0.74
C SER A 71 -23.44 28.39 0.55
N SER A 72 -22.94 28.96 1.65
CA SER A 72 -21.86 29.96 1.66
C SER A 72 -20.49 29.36 1.96
N GLY A 73 -20.39 28.03 2.11
CA GLY A 73 -19.14 27.32 2.41
C GLY A 73 -18.75 27.35 3.89
N LYS A 74 -19.64 27.81 4.78
CA LYS A 74 -19.39 27.84 6.21
C LYS A 74 -19.77 26.51 6.85
N THR A 75 -18.88 25.93 7.64
CA THR A 75 -19.12 24.70 8.37
C THR A 75 -20.24 24.86 9.39
N ILE A 76 -21.27 24.01 9.29
CA ILE A 76 -22.36 23.96 10.26
C ILE A 76 -21.96 22.97 11.36
N TRP A 77 -21.68 23.48 12.54
CA TRP A 77 -21.40 22.66 13.73
C TRP A 77 -22.72 22.08 14.25
N SER A 78 -23.02 20.83 13.93
CA SER A 78 -24.23 20.13 14.37
C SER A 78 -24.06 19.37 15.71
N GLY A 79 -22.97 19.59 16.41
CA GLY A 79 -22.71 18.98 17.71
C GLY A 79 -22.23 17.52 17.67
N GLN A 80 -22.35 16.84 16.54
CA GLN A 80 -21.88 15.46 16.36
C GLN A 80 -20.94 15.44 15.15
N SER A 81 -19.64 15.37 15.42
CA SER A 81 -18.60 15.49 14.39
C SER A 81 -17.84 14.19 14.12
N THR A 82 -18.31 13.07 14.65
CA THR A 82 -17.64 11.78 14.51
C THR A 82 -18.64 10.64 14.42
N LEU A 83 -18.23 9.55 13.76
CA LEU A 83 -18.93 8.28 13.84
C LEU A 83 -18.81 7.69 15.25
N THR A 84 -19.89 7.12 15.74
CA THR A 84 -19.98 6.55 17.08
C THR A 84 -19.90 5.02 17.06
N ASN A 85 -19.70 4.42 18.23
CA ASN A 85 -19.78 2.95 18.36
C ASN A 85 -21.16 2.39 18.05
N ASP A 86 -22.22 3.19 18.17
CA ASP A 86 -23.57 2.73 17.80
C ASP A 86 -23.76 2.71 16.29
N ASP A 87 -23.19 3.65 15.54
CA ASP A 87 -23.16 3.61 14.09
C ASP A 87 -22.41 2.35 13.59
N LEU A 88 -21.32 1.99 14.28
CA LEU A 88 -20.56 0.78 14.03
C LEU A 88 -21.40 -0.49 14.17
N LYS A 89 -22.22 -0.56 15.22
CA LYS A 89 -23.16 -1.67 15.45
C LYS A 89 -24.21 -1.76 14.34
N VAL A 90 -24.79 -0.61 13.97
CA VAL A 90 -25.81 -0.57 12.90
C VAL A 90 -25.23 -1.10 11.59
N VAL A 91 -24.04 -0.65 11.21
CA VAL A 91 -23.37 -1.11 9.98
C VAL A 91 -23.03 -2.62 10.06
N SER A 92 -22.57 -3.09 11.22
CA SER A 92 -22.21 -4.51 11.41
C SER A 92 -23.40 -5.47 11.36
N THR A 93 -24.63 -4.98 11.58
CA THR A 93 -25.85 -5.79 11.53
C THR A 93 -26.35 -6.02 10.09
N SER A 94 -25.82 -5.30 9.11
CA SER A 94 -26.20 -5.46 7.71
C SER A 94 -25.76 -6.82 7.14
N PRO A 95 -26.66 -7.58 6.49
CA PRO A 95 -26.32 -8.88 5.91
C PRO A 95 -25.34 -8.80 4.73
N TYR A 96 -25.13 -7.61 4.18
CA TYR A 96 -24.21 -7.36 3.08
C TYR A 96 -22.80 -6.99 3.54
N VAL A 97 -22.61 -6.76 4.83
CA VAL A 97 -21.31 -6.37 5.41
C VAL A 97 -20.64 -7.58 6.04
N LYS A 98 -19.50 -8.00 5.50
CA LYS A 98 -18.73 -9.12 6.03
C LYS A 98 -17.94 -8.75 7.28
N LYS A 99 -17.33 -7.57 7.28
CA LYS A 99 -16.50 -7.06 8.39
C LYS A 99 -16.56 -5.53 8.42
N VAL A 100 -16.55 -4.98 9.61
CA VAL A 100 -16.38 -3.54 9.83
C VAL A 100 -14.99 -3.31 10.39
N LEU A 101 -14.27 -2.36 9.82
CA LEU A 101 -12.92 -2.00 10.20
C LEU A 101 -12.93 -0.57 10.74
N PRO A 102 -13.10 -0.39 12.05
CA PRO A 102 -13.05 0.96 12.62
C PRO A 102 -11.62 1.50 12.51
N VAL A 103 -11.51 2.74 12.06
CA VAL A 103 -10.24 3.45 11.91
C VAL A 103 -10.37 4.84 12.48
N VAL A 104 -9.40 5.21 13.29
CA VAL A 104 -9.19 6.59 13.75
C VAL A 104 -7.83 7.03 13.22
N SER A 105 -7.81 8.04 12.39
CA SER A 105 -6.56 8.58 11.86
C SER A 105 -6.36 10.00 12.35
N THR A 106 -5.13 10.31 12.69
CA THR A 106 -4.71 11.67 13.02
C THR A 106 -3.75 12.19 11.94
N SER A 107 -3.62 13.49 11.85
CA SER A 107 -2.56 14.10 11.04
C SER A 107 -1.18 13.74 11.61
N ASN A 108 -0.16 14.01 10.81
CA ASN A 108 1.23 13.68 11.12
C ASN A 108 1.64 14.04 12.54
N TYR A 109 2.12 13.04 13.26
CA TYR A 109 2.74 13.17 14.57
C TYR A 109 4.24 12.97 14.46
N GLU A 110 4.96 13.65 15.33
CA GLU A 110 6.38 13.45 15.50
C GLU A 110 6.64 12.21 16.37
N LEU A 111 7.47 11.33 15.86
CA LEU A 111 7.98 10.15 16.56
C LEU A 111 9.44 10.39 16.89
N ALA A 112 9.89 9.91 18.06
CA ALA A 112 11.29 10.03 18.44
C ALA A 112 11.79 8.74 19.09
N TYR A 113 13.02 8.39 18.72
CA TYR A 113 13.79 7.32 19.33
C TYR A 113 15.26 7.73 19.45
N GLY A 114 15.74 7.92 20.69
CA GLY A 114 17.07 8.50 20.92
C GLY A 114 17.17 9.90 20.36
N ASP A 115 18.14 10.10 19.47
CA ASP A 115 18.40 11.38 18.80
C ASP A 115 17.73 11.44 17.40
N ASN A 116 17.03 10.39 16.97
CA ASN A 116 16.37 10.32 15.67
C ASN A 116 14.87 10.66 15.80
N ASP A 117 14.38 11.40 14.84
CA ASP A 117 12.98 11.79 14.72
C ASP A 117 12.43 11.34 13.36
N ALA A 118 11.17 10.97 13.35
CA ALA A 118 10.40 10.68 12.13
C ALA A 118 9.02 11.31 12.24
N SER A 119 8.39 11.55 11.10
CA SER A 119 7.00 12.04 11.03
C SER A 119 6.12 11.01 10.35
N GLY A 120 5.01 10.67 10.97
CA GLY A 120 4.09 9.69 10.41
C GLY A 120 2.65 9.90 10.83
N GLN A 121 1.73 9.32 10.05
CA GLN A 121 0.32 9.31 10.38
C GLN A 121 0.03 8.22 11.40
N ILE A 122 -0.61 8.56 12.52
CA ILE A 122 -1.07 7.55 13.48
C ILE A 122 -2.44 7.03 13.04
N THR A 123 -2.56 5.71 12.97
CA THR A 123 -3.78 5.00 12.61
C THR A 123 -4.18 4.06 13.75
N GLY A 124 -5.20 4.44 14.50
CA GLY A 124 -5.84 3.58 15.49
C GLY A 124 -6.78 2.60 14.83
N THR A 125 -6.56 1.31 15.02
CA THR A 125 -7.36 0.28 14.34
C THR A 125 -7.42 -1.03 15.12
N THR A 126 -8.10 -2.03 14.56
CA THR A 126 -8.21 -3.38 15.13
C THR A 126 -7.25 -4.35 14.42
N PRO A 127 -6.89 -5.50 15.04
CA PRO A 127 -6.00 -6.49 14.42
C PRO A 127 -6.49 -7.00 13.06
N THR A 128 -7.80 -7.03 12.85
CA THR A 128 -8.40 -7.45 11.58
C THR A 128 -8.10 -6.52 10.40
N TYR A 129 -7.73 -5.28 10.68
CA TYR A 129 -7.37 -4.29 9.66
C TYR A 129 -6.17 -4.72 8.81
N PHE A 130 -5.16 -5.30 9.45
CA PHE A 130 -3.93 -5.73 8.75
C PHE A 130 -4.22 -6.79 7.70
N SER A 131 -5.00 -7.83 8.07
CA SER A 131 -5.38 -8.88 7.11
C SER A 131 -6.30 -8.36 6.00
N ALA A 132 -7.20 -7.44 6.31
CA ALA A 132 -8.13 -6.87 5.32
C ALA A 132 -7.42 -5.96 4.29
N ASN A 133 -6.30 -5.33 4.69
CA ASN A 133 -5.50 -4.45 3.83
C ASN A 133 -4.24 -5.14 3.26
N ASN A 134 -4.11 -6.45 3.45
CA ASN A 134 -2.94 -7.22 3.01
C ASN A 134 -1.62 -6.63 3.54
N LEU A 135 -1.62 -6.21 4.83
CA LEU A 135 -0.44 -5.70 5.51
C LEU A 135 0.25 -6.84 6.23
N ASN A 136 1.46 -7.15 5.80
CA ASN A 136 2.27 -8.23 6.35
C ASN A 136 3.32 -7.68 7.31
N ILE A 137 3.58 -8.43 8.36
CA ILE A 137 4.71 -8.17 9.27
C ILE A 137 6.01 -8.63 8.63
N LYS A 138 7.05 -7.81 8.74
CA LYS A 138 8.43 -8.16 8.38
C LYS A 138 9.23 -8.57 9.61
N TYR A 139 9.07 -7.85 10.73
CA TYR A 139 9.75 -8.12 11.99
C TYR A 139 8.79 -8.03 13.16
N GLY A 140 8.92 -8.90 14.14
CA GLY A 140 8.08 -8.92 15.34
C GLY A 140 6.68 -9.50 15.11
N SER A 141 5.66 -8.94 15.75
CA SER A 141 4.28 -9.40 15.70
C SER A 141 3.28 -8.24 15.68
N LEU A 142 2.09 -8.50 15.15
CA LEU A 142 0.95 -7.57 15.27
C LEU A 142 0.46 -7.56 16.72
N PHE A 143 -0.13 -6.44 17.13
CA PHE A 143 -0.89 -6.42 18.38
C PHE A 143 -2.16 -7.29 18.27
N GLY A 144 -2.56 -7.89 19.38
CA GLY A 144 -3.70 -8.79 19.44
C GLY A 144 -5.01 -8.13 19.86
N VAL A 145 -6.07 -8.93 19.91
CA VAL A 145 -7.38 -8.47 20.44
C VAL A 145 -7.26 -8.04 21.91
N GLN A 146 -6.44 -8.76 22.67
CA GLN A 146 -6.20 -8.48 24.08
C GLN A 146 -5.55 -7.11 24.30
N ASP A 147 -4.59 -6.72 23.43
CA ASP A 147 -3.97 -5.41 23.49
C ASP A 147 -4.98 -4.29 23.23
N ASN A 148 -5.92 -4.55 22.31
CA ASN A 148 -7.01 -3.60 22.03
C ASN A 148 -7.98 -3.48 23.22
N GLU A 149 -8.35 -4.58 23.87
CA GLU A 149 -9.25 -4.57 25.03
C GLU A 149 -8.60 -3.95 26.27
N SER A 150 -7.32 -4.24 26.50
CA SER A 150 -6.55 -3.75 27.64
C SER A 150 -6.00 -2.33 27.44
N LYS A 151 -6.24 -1.71 26.27
CA LYS A 151 -5.71 -0.39 25.90
C LYS A 151 -4.17 -0.32 26.05
N THR A 152 -3.50 -1.39 25.66
CA THR A 152 -2.05 -1.49 25.79
C THR A 152 -1.37 -0.46 24.88
N LYS A 153 -0.33 0.20 25.36
CA LYS A 153 0.48 1.15 24.58
C LYS A 153 1.50 0.39 23.72
N VAL A 154 1.01 -0.29 22.69
CA VAL A 154 1.81 -0.97 21.69
C VAL A 154 1.63 -0.31 20.34
N ALA A 155 2.67 -0.36 19.51
CA ALA A 155 2.67 0.22 18.17
C ALA A 155 3.29 -0.74 17.15
N VAL A 156 2.72 -0.79 15.96
CA VAL A 156 3.32 -1.41 14.79
C VAL A 156 3.76 -0.29 13.86
N LEU A 157 5.04 -0.25 13.52
CA LEU A 157 5.61 0.77 12.66
C LEU A 157 5.50 0.38 11.19
N GLY A 158 5.24 1.34 10.33
CA GLY A 158 5.48 1.24 8.90
C GLY A 158 6.97 1.10 8.62
N PHE A 159 7.29 0.59 7.45
CA PHE A 159 8.68 0.25 7.13
C PHE A 159 9.59 1.49 7.09
N ASP A 160 9.14 2.56 6.42
CA ASP A 160 9.93 3.78 6.25
C ASP A 160 10.14 4.49 7.60
N ILE A 161 9.11 4.56 8.45
CA ILE A 161 9.22 5.07 9.83
C ILE A 161 10.28 4.30 10.64
N ALA A 162 10.31 2.98 10.48
CA ALA A 162 11.29 2.17 11.20
C ALA A 162 12.72 2.41 10.69
N GLU A 163 12.90 2.64 9.39
CA GLU A 163 14.21 2.99 8.82
C GLU A 163 14.66 4.40 9.21
N ASP A 164 13.75 5.36 9.24
CA ASP A 164 14.03 6.73 9.68
C ASP A 164 14.50 6.78 11.15
N LEU A 165 13.82 6.02 12.03
CA LEU A 165 14.15 6.02 13.47
C LEU A 165 15.37 5.18 13.83
N TYR A 166 15.61 4.06 13.14
CA TYR A 166 16.66 3.09 13.52
C TYR A 166 17.81 3.02 12.51
N GLY A 167 17.69 3.74 11.38
CA GLY A 167 18.65 3.74 10.27
C GLY A 167 18.34 2.68 9.21
N GLU A 168 18.75 2.95 7.99
CA GLU A 168 18.56 2.04 6.85
C GLU A 168 19.09 0.62 7.15
N GLY A 169 18.28 -0.38 6.86
CA GLY A 169 18.61 -1.79 7.08
C GLY A 169 18.54 -2.25 8.54
N ASN A 170 18.21 -1.37 9.50
CA ASN A 170 18.17 -1.66 10.93
C ASN A 170 16.75 -1.71 11.51
N ALA A 171 15.73 -1.71 10.68
CA ALA A 171 14.32 -1.73 11.10
C ALA A 171 13.95 -2.88 12.07
N GLN A 172 14.69 -4.00 12.04
CA GLN A 172 14.51 -5.10 12.98
C GLN A 172 14.79 -4.73 14.44
N ASN A 173 15.67 -3.76 14.67
CA ASN A 173 16.05 -3.33 16.02
C ASN A 173 14.92 -2.54 16.71
N ALA A 174 13.90 -2.14 15.97
CA ALA A 174 12.73 -1.46 16.51
C ALA A 174 11.91 -2.34 17.44
N VAL A 175 11.86 -3.65 17.19
CA VAL A 175 10.98 -4.57 17.92
C VAL A 175 11.38 -4.67 19.38
N GLY A 176 10.42 -4.44 20.28
CA GLY A 176 10.61 -4.47 21.73
C GLY A 176 11.14 -3.17 22.33
N THR A 177 11.50 -2.17 21.53
CA THR A 177 11.95 -0.86 22.02
C THR A 177 10.79 0.06 22.33
N GLN A 178 11.07 1.16 23.00
CA GLN A 178 10.11 2.19 23.34
C GLN A 178 10.32 3.41 22.44
N VAL A 179 9.27 3.79 21.72
CA VAL A 179 9.23 4.97 20.86
C VAL A 179 8.29 6.01 21.46
N ARG A 180 8.72 7.25 21.48
CA ARG A 180 7.85 8.38 21.88
C ARG A 180 7.04 8.83 20.67
N ILE A 181 5.72 8.88 20.84
CA ILE A 181 4.77 9.37 19.85
C ILE A 181 4.06 10.59 20.46
N GLY A 182 4.41 11.78 20.01
CA GLY A 182 3.96 13.01 20.65
C GLY A 182 4.41 13.07 22.12
N SER A 183 3.45 13.05 23.05
CA SER A 183 3.72 13.06 24.50
C SER A 183 3.75 11.67 25.16
N MET A 184 3.53 10.61 24.41
CA MET A 184 3.34 9.27 24.96
C MET A 184 4.43 8.29 24.50
N ILE A 185 4.67 7.27 25.33
CA ILE A 185 5.62 6.21 25.04
C ILE A 185 4.84 4.94 24.68
N PHE A 186 5.21 4.34 23.55
CA PHE A 186 4.68 3.08 23.05
C PHE A 186 5.79 2.04 22.91
N THR A 187 5.46 0.79 23.16
CA THR A 187 6.37 -0.32 22.88
C THR A 187 6.14 -0.81 21.46
N VAL A 188 7.17 -0.89 20.65
CA VAL A 188 7.08 -1.41 19.28
C VAL A 188 6.92 -2.93 19.32
N SER A 189 5.76 -3.42 18.86
CA SER A 189 5.48 -4.85 18.77
C SER A 189 5.96 -5.46 17.45
N GLY A 190 6.01 -4.66 16.38
CA GLY A 190 6.46 -5.13 15.09
C GLY A 190 6.64 -4.02 14.07
N VAL A 191 7.22 -4.41 12.93
CA VAL A 191 7.44 -3.55 11.76
C VAL A 191 6.82 -4.22 10.54
N LEU A 192 6.06 -3.46 9.78
CA LEU A 192 5.44 -3.94 8.54
C LEU A 192 6.48 -4.19 7.45
N ALA A 193 6.16 -5.09 6.53
CA ALA A 193 6.88 -5.21 5.29
C ALA A 193 6.64 -3.96 4.42
N SER A 194 7.67 -3.51 3.71
CA SER A 194 7.53 -2.43 2.73
C SER A 194 6.49 -2.80 1.69
N LYS A 195 5.62 -1.87 1.39
CA LYS A 195 4.58 -2.02 0.36
C LYS A 195 4.74 -0.90 -0.66
N ASP A 196 5.29 -1.27 -1.81
CA ASP A 196 5.42 -0.37 -2.95
C ASP A 196 4.07 -0.25 -3.68
N SER A 197 3.14 0.52 -3.15
CA SER A 197 1.90 0.84 -3.85
C SER A 197 1.73 2.35 -3.96
N SER A 198 1.62 2.84 -5.18
CA SER A 198 1.45 4.26 -5.49
C SER A 198 0.14 4.86 -4.93
N PHE A 199 -0.81 4.02 -4.51
CA PHE A 199 -2.14 4.45 -4.08
C PHE A 199 -2.39 4.39 -2.58
N SER A 200 -1.57 3.68 -1.80
CA SER A 200 -1.75 3.56 -0.35
C SER A 200 -0.42 3.23 0.31
N SER A 201 0.32 4.24 0.70
CA SER A 201 1.51 4.03 1.52
C SER A 201 1.08 3.69 2.95
N SER A 202 1.49 2.49 3.41
CA SER A 202 1.44 2.10 4.82
C SER A 202 2.81 2.23 5.47
N ASN A 203 3.82 2.57 4.68
CA ASN A 203 5.20 2.62 5.11
C ASN A 203 5.47 3.81 6.05
N ASP A 204 4.74 4.91 5.85
CA ASP A 204 4.81 6.16 6.61
C ASP A 204 3.75 6.25 7.73
N LYS A 205 3.16 5.10 8.13
CA LYS A 205 2.11 5.04 9.14
C LYS A 205 2.56 4.29 10.40
N VAL A 206 1.95 4.68 11.50
CA VAL A 206 2.07 3.98 12.78
C VAL A 206 0.71 3.46 13.18
N PHE A 207 0.62 2.18 13.44
CA PHE A 207 -0.62 1.52 13.82
C PHE A 207 -0.64 1.25 15.31
N VAL A 208 -1.71 1.67 15.97
CA VAL A 208 -1.94 1.46 17.40
C VAL A 208 -3.33 0.86 17.62
N PRO A 209 -3.60 0.18 18.76
CA PRO A 209 -4.95 -0.27 19.09
C PRO A 209 -5.93 0.89 19.10
N ILE A 210 -7.10 0.72 18.48
CA ILE A 210 -8.09 1.80 18.36
C ILE A 210 -8.55 2.34 19.72
N THR A 211 -8.69 1.46 20.69
CA THR A 211 -9.09 1.86 22.06
C THR A 211 -8.04 2.71 22.76
N THR A 212 -6.77 2.51 22.43
CA THR A 212 -5.67 3.36 22.87
C THR A 212 -5.71 4.70 22.14
N ALA A 213 -5.90 4.68 20.80
CA ALA A 213 -5.99 5.90 20.01
C ALA A 213 -7.18 6.82 20.41
N GLN A 214 -8.30 6.23 20.81
CA GLN A 214 -9.49 6.99 21.27
C GLN A 214 -9.36 7.61 22.65
N GLN A 215 -8.40 7.19 23.43
CA GLN A 215 -8.18 7.69 24.79
C GLN A 215 -7.35 8.98 24.79
N TYR A 216 -6.63 9.25 23.74
CA TYR A 216 -5.66 10.33 23.60
C TYR A 216 -5.91 11.15 22.34
#